data_f34e652141ff706e7066f89de70d0754
#
_entry.id   f34e652141ff706e7066f89de70d0754
#
_cell.length_a   1.000
_cell.length_b   1.000
_cell.length_c   1.000
_cell.angle_alpha   90.00
_cell.angle_beta   90.00
_cell.angle_gamma   90.00
#
_symmetry.space_group_name_H-M   'P 1'
#
loop_
_entity.id
_entity.type
_entity.pdbx_description
1 polymer ?
#
loop_
_entity_poly.entity_id
_entity_poly.type
_entity_poly.pdbx_seq_one_letter_code
_entity_poly.pdbx_strand_id
1 'polypeptide(L)'
;MKHFIATAALIAFAAAPLASLAGQDEAQRQITQRLQEQKMKLAGAEKAQGAERDKLMQEHMKMMQETMGKMQAMKPRDGMTPKEQKEWMDEHQKLMQQMMDQMMAEHHMMMQGMPRK
;
A
#
# COMPACT_ATOMS: atom_id res chain seq x y z
N MET A 1 7.44 49.29 15.45
CA MET A 1 8.38 48.17 15.37
C MET A 1 7.62 46.88 15.35
N LYS A 2 7.65 46.23 14.23
CA LYS A 2 6.93 44.98 14.06
C LYS A 2 7.92 43.85 14.26
N HIS A 3 7.77 43.22 15.40
CA HIS A 3 8.51 41.99 15.62
C HIS A 3 7.75 40.86 14.96
N PHE A 4 8.22 40.44 13.80
CA PHE A 4 7.78 39.18 13.24
C PHE A 4 8.44 38.09 14.04
N ILE A 5 7.71 37.62 15.01
CA ILE A 5 8.04 36.33 15.59
C ILE A 5 7.69 35.33 14.49
N ALA A 6 8.66 34.96 13.72
CA ALA A 6 8.57 33.75 12.96
C ALA A 6 8.53 32.63 13.98
N THR A 7 7.35 32.27 14.39
CA THR A 7 7.14 30.97 14.98
C THR A 7 7.47 29.99 13.87
N ALA A 8 8.72 29.60 13.83
CA ALA A 8 9.05 28.36 13.20
C ALA A 8 8.20 27.31 13.91
N ALA A 9 7.11 26.94 13.29
CA ALA A 9 6.45 25.72 13.64
C ALA A 9 7.49 24.65 13.39
N LEU A 10 8.23 24.33 14.42
CA LEU A 10 8.87 23.04 14.51
C LEU A 10 7.73 22.05 14.43
N ILE A 11 7.44 21.67 13.20
CA ILE A 11 6.83 20.38 13.01
C ILE A 11 7.88 19.44 13.56
N ALA A 12 7.74 19.18 14.83
CA ALA A 12 8.31 17.99 15.35
C ALA A 12 7.62 16.89 14.54
N PHE A 13 8.26 16.47 13.47
CA PHE A 13 8.13 15.11 13.06
C PHE A 13 8.52 14.33 14.30
N ALA A 14 7.55 14.07 15.13
CA ALA A 14 7.68 12.99 16.05
C ALA A 14 8.11 11.86 15.14
N ALA A 15 9.37 11.56 15.14
CA ALA A 15 9.88 10.38 14.50
C ALA A 15 8.91 9.30 14.92
N ALA A 16 8.05 8.89 13.98
CA ALA A 16 7.10 7.85 14.26
C ALA A 16 7.90 6.79 14.96
N PRO A 17 7.51 6.37 16.14
CA PRO A 17 8.41 5.59 16.94
C PRO A 17 8.89 4.42 16.11
N LEU A 18 10.17 4.41 15.81
CA LEU A 18 10.80 3.31 15.11
C LEU A 18 10.48 1.99 15.79
N ALA A 19 10.13 2.05 17.07
CA ALA A 19 9.64 0.91 17.84
C ALA A 19 8.32 0.32 17.31
N SER A 20 7.42 1.12 16.71
CA SER A 20 6.19 0.61 16.14
C SER A 20 6.40 -0.12 14.80
N LEU A 21 7.61 0.00 14.24
CA LEU A 21 8.02 -0.63 12.99
C LEU A 21 9.04 -1.75 13.22
N ALA A 22 9.19 -2.22 14.45
CA ALA A 22 10.23 -3.18 14.82
C ALA A 22 10.12 -4.48 14.03
N GLY A 23 8.90 -4.90 13.66
CA GLY A 23 8.67 -6.08 12.81
C GLY A 23 8.64 -5.78 11.32
N GLN A 24 8.61 -4.49 10.93
CA GLN A 24 8.48 -4.08 9.54
C GLN A 24 9.82 -3.63 8.99
N ASP A 25 10.33 -4.32 7.99
CA ASP A 25 11.55 -3.92 7.30
C ASP A 25 11.25 -2.96 6.14
N GLU A 26 12.31 -2.52 5.45
CA GLU A 26 12.20 -1.59 4.33
C GLU A 26 11.36 -2.16 3.20
N ALA A 27 11.49 -3.45 2.92
CA ALA A 27 10.71 -4.11 1.87
C ALA A 27 9.22 -4.09 2.21
N GLN A 28 8.85 -4.35 3.45
CA GLN A 28 7.45 -4.29 3.89
C GLN A 28 6.90 -2.87 3.83
N ARG A 29 7.70 -1.88 4.17
CA ARG A 29 7.29 -0.47 4.05
C ARG A 29 7.04 -0.08 2.60
N GLN A 30 7.90 -0.51 1.69
CA GLN A 30 7.73 -0.26 0.26
C GLN A 30 6.43 -0.91 -0.25
N ILE A 31 6.14 -2.13 0.17
CA ILE A 31 4.91 -2.81 -0.18
C ILE A 31 3.69 -2.05 0.36
N THR A 32 3.76 -1.57 1.59
CA THR A 32 2.68 -0.76 2.17
C THR A 32 2.38 0.47 1.33
N GLN A 33 3.42 1.18 0.89
CA GLN A 33 3.28 2.34 0.03
C GLN A 33 2.66 1.97 -1.32
N ARG A 34 3.13 0.89 -1.93
CA ARG A 34 2.60 0.42 -3.21
C ARG A 34 1.13 0.03 -3.11
N LEU A 35 0.73 -0.63 -2.03
CA LEU A 35 -0.66 -0.98 -1.80
C LEU A 35 -1.56 0.25 -1.66
N GLN A 36 -1.06 1.31 -1.02
CA GLN A 36 -1.80 2.57 -0.95
C GLN A 36 -1.93 3.23 -2.31
N GLU A 37 -0.86 3.28 -3.10
CA GLU A 37 -0.90 3.81 -4.46
C GLU A 37 -1.88 3.02 -5.34
N GLN A 38 -1.87 1.70 -5.23
CA GLN A 38 -2.81 0.83 -5.93
C GLN A 38 -4.26 1.12 -5.52
N LYS A 39 -4.49 1.30 -4.25
CA LYS A 39 -5.81 1.62 -3.72
C LYS A 39 -6.30 2.97 -4.27
N MET A 40 -5.43 3.95 -4.36
CA MET A 40 -5.76 5.25 -4.94
C MET A 40 -6.09 5.14 -6.44
N LYS A 41 -5.33 4.33 -7.18
CA LYS A 41 -5.64 4.08 -8.60
C LYS A 41 -6.99 3.40 -8.79
N LEU A 42 -7.29 2.45 -7.94
CA LEU A 42 -8.58 1.76 -7.98
C LEU A 42 -9.73 2.73 -7.68
N ALA A 43 -9.57 3.58 -6.68
CA ALA A 43 -10.55 4.61 -6.35
C ALA A 43 -10.72 5.61 -7.50
N GLY A 44 -9.63 5.97 -8.18
CA GLY A 44 -9.69 6.79 -9.39
C GLY A 44 -10.46 6.12 -10.52
N ALA A 45 -10.25 4.83 -10.70
CA ALA A 45 -10.97 4.05 -11.70
C ALA A 45 -12.48 3.97 -11.41
N GLU A 46 -12.86 3.89 -10.14
CA GLU A 46 -14.27 3.91 -9.74
C GLU A 46 -14.98 5.19 -10.16
N LYS A 47 -14.26 6.30 -10.14
CA LYS A 47 -14.80 7.62 -10.51
C LYS A 47 -14.69 7.92 -11.99
N ALA A 48 -13.82 7.22 -12.71
CA ALA A 48 -13.59 7.42 -14.13
C ALA A 48 -14.59 6.61 -14.97
N GLN A 49 -14.71 6.98 -16.22
CA GLN A 49 -15.58 6.30 -17.18
C GLN A 49 -14.83 6.07 -18.49
N GLY A 50 -15.29 5.08 -19.24
CA GLY A 50 -14.79 4.80 -20.59
C GLY A 50 -13.30 4.42 -20.61
N ALA A 51 -12.59 5.01 -21.57
CA ALA A 51 -11.17 4.68 -21.81
C ALA A 51 -10.26 5.01 -20.62
N GLU A 52 -10.57 6.06 -19.90
CA GLU A 52 -9.78 6.44 -18.71
C GLU A 52 -9.93 5.40 -17.60
N ARG A 53 -11.15 4.92 -17.37
CA ARG A 53 -11.38 3.84 -16.42
C ARG A 53 -10.60 2.59 -16.81
N ASP A 54 -10.66 2.20 -18.06
CA ASP A 54 -9.95 1.02 -18.56
C ASP A 54 -8.44 1.16 -18.38
N LYS A 55 -7.91 2.34 -18.66
CA LYS A 55 -6.50 2.64 -18.47
C LYS A 55 -6.07 2.49 -17.00
N LEU A 56 -6.84 3.09 -16.09
CA LEU A 56 -6.56 3.02 -14.65
C LEU A 56 -6.67 1.59 -14.14
N MET A 57 -7.64 0.82 -14.63
CA MET A 57 -7.78 -0.59 -14.28
C MET A 57 -6.58 -1.40 -14.74
N GLN A 58 -6.11 -1.19 -15.96
CA GLN A 58 -4.93 -1.88 -16.49
C GLN A 58 -3.68 -1.52 -15.70
N GLU A 59 -3.50 -0.25 -15.36
CA GLU A 59 -2.39 0.18 -14.53
C GLU A 59 -2.46 -0.44 -13.13
N HIS A 60 -3.64 -0.52 -12.55
CA HIS A 60 -3.85 -1.18 -11.26
C HIS A 60 -3.49 -2.66 -11.32
N MET A 61 -3.95 -3.37 -12.33
CA MET A 61 -3.63 -4.79 -12.54
C MET A 61 -2.12 -5.00 -12.64
N LYS A 62 -1.45 -4.16 -13.42
CA LYS A 62 0.00 -4.23 -13.59
C LYS A 62 0.72 -4.02 -12.26
N MET A 63 0.33 -3.00 -11.52
CA MET A 63 0.92 -2.73 -10.20
C MET A 63 0.69 -3.89 -9.24
N MET A 64 -0.50 -4.49 -9.25
CA MET A 64 -0.81 -5.64 -8.42
C MET A 64 0.08 -6.83 -8.73
N GLN A 65 0.28 -7.13 -10.01
CA GLN A 65 1.15 -8.23 -10.42
C GLN A 65 2.59 -8.00 -9.95
N GLU A 66 3.10 -6.79 -10.12
CA GLU A 66 4.44 -6.43 -9.66
C GLU A 66 4.57 -6.53 -8.14
N THR A 67 3.57 -6.03 -7.43
CA THR A 67 3.55 -6.05 -5.96
C THR A 67 3.46 -7.49 -5.45
N MET A 68 2.62 -8.31 -6.05
CA MET A 68 2.51 -9.73 -5.70
C MET A 68 3.85 -10.45 -5.88
N GLY A 69 4.53 -10.23 -6.99
CA GLY A 69 5.85 -10.80 -7.22
C GLY A 69 6.85 -10.39 -6.15
N LYS A 70 6.84 -9.13 -5.76
CA LYS A 70 7.70 -8.64 -4.68
C LYS A 70 7.35 -9.26 -3.33
N MET A 71 6.05 -9.39 -3.03
CA MET A 71 5.60 -10.00 -1.77
C MET A 71 5.99 -11.46 -1.68
N GLN A 72 5.90 -12.21 -2.77
CA GLN A 72 6.29 -13.62 -2.80
C GLN A 72 7.78 -13.81 -2.59
N ALA A 73 8.58 -12.84 -3.01
CA ALA A 73 10.04 -12.88 -2.84
C ALA A 73 10.51 -12.40 -1.46
N MET A 74 9.62 -11.86 -0.65
CA MET A 74 9.97 -11.32 0.66
C MET A 74 10.25 -12.43 1.66
N LYS A 75 11.29 -12.22 2.45
CA LYS A 75 11.72 -13.14 3.51
C LYS A 75 12.04 -12.34 4.76
N PRO A 76 11.84 -12.94 5.96
CA PRO A 76 12.35 -12.34 7.19
C PRO A 76 13.86 -12.16 7.10
N ARG A 77 14.36 -11.09 7.72
CA ARG A 77 15.80 -10.86 7.81
C ARG A 77 16.46 -11.92 8.67
N ASP A 78 17.72 -12.23 8.36
CA ASP A 78 18.55 -13.05 9.22
C ASP A 78 18.78 -12.32 10.55
N GLY A 79 18.89 -13.08 11.64
CA GLY A 79 19.19 -12.54 12.96
C GLY A 79 18.00 -11.96 13.71
N MET A 80 16.77 -12.09 13.18
CA MET A 80 15.57 -11.71 13.90
C MET A 80 15.33 -12.62 15.10
N THR A 81 14.89 -12.02 16.21
CA THR A 81 14.38 -12.79 17.35
C THR A 81 13.10 -13.49 16.99
N PRO A 82 12.69 -14.55 17.73
CA PRO A 82 11.39 -15.19 17.49
C PRO A 82 10.22 -14.21 17.54
N LYS A 83 10.25 -13.22 18.41
CA LYS A 83 9.23 -12.18 18.50
C LYS A 83 9.21 -11.32 17.24
N GLU A 84 10.37 -10.89 16.77
CA GLU A 84 10.49 -10.09 15.54
C GLU A 84 10.02 -10.88 14.31
N GLN A 85 10.34 -12.16 14.24
CA GLN A 85 9.86 -13.03 13.15
C GLN A 85 8.35 -13.13 13.15
N LYS A 86 7.74 -13.27 14.32
CA LYS A 86 6.28 -13.32 14.43
C LYS A 86 5.65 -12.00 13.98
N GLU A 87 6.19 -10.88 14.42
CA GLU A 87 5.72 -9.55 14.02
C GLU A 87 5.84 -9.36 12.50
N TRP A 88 6.94 -9.81 11.92
CA TRP A 88 7.16 -9.77 10.49
C TRP A 88 6.12 -10.61 9.73
N MET A 89 5.87 -11.81 10.20
CA MET A 89 4.88 -12.71 9.59
C MET A 89 3.47 -12.14 9.71
N ASP A 90 3.12 -11.59 10.84
CA ASP A 90 1.81 -10.97 11.06
C ASP A 90 1.62 -9.78 10.11
N GLU A 91 2.63 -8.95 9.95
CA GLU A 91 2.60 -7.82 9.02
C GLU A 91 2.51 -8.30 7.58
N HIS A 92 3.27 -9.32 7.22
CA HIS A 92 3.23 -9.89 5.88
C HIS A 92 1.83 -10.44 5.54
N GLN A 93 1.19 -11.15 6.46
CA GLN A 93 -0.17 -11.63 6.29
C GLN A 93 -1.16 -10.48 6.11
N LYS A 94 -0.98 -9.42 6.87
CA LYS A 94 -1.82 -8.23 6.76
C LYS A 94 -1.70 -7.57 5.39
N LEU A 95 -0.47 -7.46 4.88
CA LEU A 95 -0.23 -6.93 3.54
C LEU A 95 -0.84 -7.83 2.46
N MET A 96 -0.73 -9.13 2.62
CA MET A 96 -1.36 -10.10 1.72
C MET A 96 -2.89 -9.96 1.74
N GLN A 97 -3.47 -9.76 2.90
CA GLN A 97 -4.92 -9.55 3.04
C GLN A 97 -5.36 -8.28 2.31
N GLN A 98 -4.61 -7.20 2.45
CA GLN A 98 -4.90 -5.96 1.74
C GLN A 98 -4.83 -6.15 0.22
N MET A 99 -3.85 -6.92 -0.24
CA MET A 99 -3.72 -7.26 -1.67
C MET A 99 -4.95 -8.02 -2.16
N MET A 100 -5.38 -9.02 -1.41
CA MET A 100 -6.55 -9.82 -1.77
C MET A 100 -7.82 -8.97 -1.78
N ASP A 101 -7.97 -8.06 -0.84
CA ASP A 101 -9.12 -7.16 -0.79
C ASP A 101 -9.17 -6.27 -2.04
N GLN A 102 -8.02 -5.78 -2.50
CA GLN A 102 -7.94 -4.99 -3.73
C GLN A 102 -8.23 -5.84 -4.97
N MET A 103 -7.75 -7.08 -5.00
CA MET A 103 -8.06 -8.01 -6.09
C MET A 103 -9.56 -8.26 -6.19
N MET A 104 -10.23 -8.46 -5.08
CA MET A 104 -11.68 -8.67 -5.04
C MET A 104 -12.42 -7.40 -5.50
N ALA A 105 -12.00 -6.24 -5.05
CA ALA A 105 -12.60 -4.96 -5.45
C ALA A 105 -12.42 -4.71 -6.95
N GLU A 106 -11.24 -4.99 -7.48
CA GLU A 106 -10.97 -4.88 -8.91
C GLU A 106 -11.83 -5.83 -9.72
N HIS A 107 -11.91 -7.08 -9.29
CA HIS A 107 -12.74 -8.08 -9.97
C HIS A 107 -14.21 -7.65 -9.99
N HIS A 108 -14.69 -7.12 -8.87
CA HIS A 108 -16.05 -6.61 -8.79
C HIS A 108 -16.30 -5.46 -9.77
N MET A 109 -15.35 -4.53 -9.89
CA MET A 109 -15.43 -3.43 -10.85
C MET A 109 -15.42 -3.94 -12.28
N MET A 110 -14.59 -4.93 -12.58
CA MET A 110 -14.54 -5.53 -13.92
C MET A 110 -15.87 -6.18 -14.28
N MET A 111 -16.50 -6.86 -13.34
CA MET A 111 -17.80 -7.48 -13.53
C MET A 111 -18.89 -6.45 -13.78
N GLN A 112 -18.85 -5.31 -13.09
CA GLN A 112 -19.81 -4.22 -13.31
C GLN A 112 -19.66 -3.53 -14.66
N GLY A 113 -18.43 -3.52 -15.21
CA GLY A 113 -18.14 -2.91 -16.51
C GLY A 113 -18.50 -3.79 -17.70
N MET A 114 -18.87 -5.06 -17.47
CA MET A 114 -19.24 -5.94 -18.57
C MET A 114 -20.66 -5.65 -19.06
N PRO A 115 -20.86 -5.58 -20.40
CA PRO A 115 -22.21 -5.44 -20.94
C PRO A 115 -23.04 -6.66 -20.56
N ARG A 116 -24.18 -6.41 -19.96
CA ARG A 116 -25.18 -7.45 -19.71
C ARG A 116 -25.87 -7.79 -21.02
N LYS A 117 -25.74 -9.00 -21.41
CA LYS A 117 -26.61 -9.52 -22.48
C LYS A 117 -27.93 -9.91 -21.87
#